data_3e8b87e024441aabb163b984cbdf4e68
#
_entry.id   3e8b87e024441aabb163b984cbdf4e68
#
_cell.length_a   1.000
_cell.length_b   1.000
_cell.length_c   1.000
_cell.angle_alpha   90.00
_cell.angle_beta   90.00
_cell.angle_gamma   90.00
#
_symmetry.space_group_name_H-M   'P 1'
#
loop_
_entity.id
_entity.type
_entity.pdbx_description
1 polymer ?
#
loop_
_entity_poly.entity_id
_entity_poly.type
_entity_poly.pdbx_seq_one_letter_code
_entity_poly.pdbx_strand_id
1 'polypeptide(L)'
;MRILQIQGLRALAALLVTIFHARLLPGGFIGVDIFYVISGYLITGLILREIENTGRLDLNSFYQRRIKRLLPTSVFVLFATAIVGMFVLPAITRDALGRDLFAAATYVSNYLFAWWQNDYQNLDATPSPFIHYWSLAVEEQFYIIWPIFILFLSRYGKRAIFYGIAISSSLSLLLSIYQTQTSPIWAFYSLPTRAWELGFGALLLFIPDTFWKNRYIPWLGVIGIGIACFKFDENTAFPGINALLPVISTVALIGSIAIWPRAFNDLSNNRISQWLGAISYPLYLWHWPALVLPSSALGRPLRIRERIFCIVLTIVLAHFTSKYIEQPIRHRKIAGKKIYLFFAGTTIVSLVAGLIIASTSSSMISVRGTDYKFNLVDVMQKPAVYGDNCHSNYGETDSGECIYGDKDSKKSIVLYGDSHAAQWFPALEVLARERGYKLVSLTKSACPSVDVPRADQGAFKNVHCEKWRDYAIDRIKKLRPEAVIMSSFQYFSAPNGYPSETKWWNDGQVRLLKSLRGLSDHHVYISDTPRPLRDIPNCLASKDVYSCNTTKKTPVKIIDGFEKIDPTPWLCTNQCPAIQDGYVVYRDGSHISVAAALALKPQLEAALLAKGLFS
;
A
#
# COMPACT_ATOMS: atom_id res chain seq x y z
N MET A 1 -18.55 21.97 25.32
CA MET A 1 -19.36 20.85 25.82
C MET A 1 -18.81 19.57 25.16
N ARG A 2 -18.60 18.50 25.91
CA ARG A 2 -18.13 17.21 25.35
C ARG A 2 -19.37 16.45 24.89
N ILE A 3 -19.49 16.18 23.59
CA ILE A 3 -20.60 15.41 23.04
C ILE A 3 -20.24 13.93 23.18
N LEU A 4 -20.94 13.20 24.06
CA LEU A 4 -20.63 11.81 24.40
C LEU A 4 -20.75 10.88 23.18
N GLN A 5 -21.75 11.12 22.34
CA GLN A 5 -21.97 10.34 21.11
C GLN A 5 -20.81 10.45 20.12
N ILE A 6 -20.23 11.64 19.95
CA ILE A 6 -19.04 11.81 19.11
C ILE A 6 -17.85 11.04 19.68
N GLN A 7 -17.74 10.98 21.01
CA GLN A 7 -16.71 10.18 21.65
C GLN A 7 -16.92 8.68 21.38
N GLY A 8 -18.17 8.21 21.38
CA GLY A 8 -18.53 6.85 21.00
C GLY A 8 -18.19 6.55 19.51
N LEU A 9 -18.49 7.47 18.60
CA LEU A 9 -18.11 7.34 17.18
C LEU A 9 -16.59 7.29 16.98
N ARG A 10 -15.82 8.06 17.76
CA ARG A 10 -14.35 7.98 17.73
C ARG A 10 -13.82 6.63 18.23
N ALA A 11 -14.49 6.05 19.25
CA ALA A 11 -14.16 4.69 19.70
C ALA A 11 -14.41 3.67 18.58
N LEU A 12 -15.59 3.75 17.94
CA LEU A 12 -15.94 2.89 16.81
C LEU A 12 -14.91 3.00 15.68
N ALA A 13 -14.60 4.22 15.25
CA ALA A 13 -13.64 4.46 14.16
C ALA A 13 -12.25 3.87 14.44
N ALA A 14 -11.72 4.08 15.66
CA ALA A 14 -10.41 3.54 16.04
C ALA A 14 -10.40 2.01 16.09
N LEU A 15 -11.48 1.40 16.60
CA LEU A 15 -11.62 -0.05 16.62
C LEU A 15 -11.74 -0.65 15.23
N LEU A 16 -12.54 -0.05 14.33
CA LEU A 16 -12.68 -0.51 12.94
C LEU A 16 -11.33 -0.56 12.23
N VAL A 17 -10.53 0.51 12.32
CA VAL A 17 -9.19 0.55 11.74
C VAL A 17 -8.27 -0.51 12.35
N THR A 18 -8.30 -0.67 13.68
CA THR A 18 -7.46 -1.66 14.37
C THR A 18 -7.81 -3.09 13.94
N ILE A 19 -9.10 -3.41 13.86
CA ILE A 19 -9.62 -4.73 13.48
C ILE A 19 -9.34 -5.02 11.99
N PHE A 20 -9.42 -4.01 11.12
CA PHE A 20 -9.04 -4.10 9.72
C PHE A 20 -7.57 -4.49 9.55
N HIS A 21 -6.66 -3.75 10.17
CA HIS A 21 -5.24 -4.04 10.08
C HIS A 21 -4.84 -5.35 10.76
N ALA A 22 -5.64 -5.83 11.71
CA ALA A 22 -5.54 -7.19 12.24
C ALA A 22 -6.11 -8.27 11.28
N ARG A 23 -6.62 -7.87 10.09
CA ARG A 23 -7.24 -8.76 9.07
C ARG A 23 -8.43 -9.56 9.62
N LEU A 24 -9.27 -8.93 10.45
CA LEU A 24 -10.47 -9.53 11.03
C LEU A 24 -11.77 -8.96 10.47
N LEU A 25 -11.71 -7.79 9.81
CA LEU A 25 -12.87 -7.12 9.21
C LEU A 25 -12.43 -6.41 7.91
N PRO A 26 -12.86 -6.85 6.74
CA PRO A 26 -12.32 -6.39 5.46
C PRO A 26 -12.59 -4.90 5.18
N GLY A 27 -13.76 -4.36 5.54
CA GLY A 27 -14.11 -2.96 5.29
C GLY A 27 -13.78 -2.01 6.45
N GLY A 28 -13.07 -2.46 7.50
CA GLY A 28 -12.81 -1.62 8.69
C GLY A 28 -11.94 -0.38 8.44
N PHE A 29 -11.29 -0.27 7.29
CA PHE A 29 -10.51 0.92 6.89
C PHE A 29 -11.35 2.20 6.80
N ILE A 30 -12.68 2.09 6.62
CA ILE A 30 -13.61 3.23 6.63
C ILE A 30 -13.61 4.01 7.96
N GLY A 31 -13.00 3.47 9.00
CA GLY A 31 -12.79 4.19 10.25
C GLY A 31 -12.02 5.51 10.07
N VAL A 32 -11.16 5.60 9.05
CA VAL A 32 -10.45 6.84 8.69
C VAL A 32 -11.45 7.90 8.19
N ASP A 33 -12.39 7.52 7.33
CA ASP A 33 -13.42 8.41 6.79
C ASP A 33 -14.34 8.93 7.90
N ILE A 34 -14.68 8.06 8.87
CA ILE A 34 -15.44 8.45 10.07
C ILE A 34 -14.65 9.52 10.85
N PHE A 35 -13.33 9.33 11.04
CA PHE A 35 -12.49 10.32 11.70
C PHE A 35 -12.46 11.66 10.93
N TYR A 36 -12.35 11.63 9.61
CA TYR A 36 -12.32 12.85 8.79
C TYR A 36 -13.61 13.63 8.91
N VAL A 37 -14.78 12.99 8.82
CA VAL A 37 -16.08 13.67 9.03
C VAL A 37 -16.16 14.29 10.43
N ILE A 38 -15.80 13.54 11.48
CA ILE A 38 -15.78 14.03 12.86
C ILE A 38 -14.84 15.25 12.99
N SER A 39 -13.64 15.17 12.39
CA SER A 39 -12.65 16.22 12.44
C SER A 39 -13.12 17.50 11.74
N GLY A 40 -13.69 17.38 10.54
CA GLY A 40 -14.28 18.51 9.83
C GLY A 40 -15.39 19.20 10.62
N TYR A 41 -16.31 18.42 11.21
CA TYR A 41 -17.38 18.94 12.07
C TYR A 41 -16.86 19.67 13.29
N LEU A 42 -15.93 19.04 14.04
CA LEU A 42 -15.45 19.62 15.29
C LEU A 42 -14.58 20.86 15.08
N ILE A 43 -13.69 20.83 14.09
CA ILE A 43 -12.77 21.95 13.82
C ILE A 43 -13.52 23.16 13.30
N THR A 44 -14.39 22.95 12.32
CA THR A 44 -15.18 24.05 11.76
C THR A 44 -16.12 24.62 12.81
N GLY A 45 -16.75 23.77 13.64
CA GLY A 45 -17.57 24.23 14.74
C GLY A 45 -16.84 25.05 15.81
N LEU A 46 -15.57 24.73 16.09
CA LEU A 46 -14.72 25.54 16.98
C LEU A 46 -14.40 26.90 16.35
N ILE A 47 -14.00 26.91 15.08
CA ILE A 47 -13.65 28.15 14.34
C ILE A 47 -14.86 29.08 14.25
N LEU A 48 -16.03 28.57 13.83
CA LEU A 48 -17.24 29.38 13.67
C LEU A 48 -17.69 29.97 15.01
N ARG A 49 -17.70 29.19 16.08
CA ARG A 49 -18.06 29.69 17.42
C ARG A 49 -17.12 30.80 17.90
N GLU A 50 -15.82 30.67 17.64
CA GLU A 50 -14.84 31.70 18.02
C GLU A 50 -15.09 32.97 17.23
N ILE A 51 -15.32 32.90 15.92
CA ILE A 51 -15.66 34.03 15.07
C ILE A 51 -16.97 34.68 15.50
N GLU A 52 -18.02 33.89 15.79
CA GLU A 52 -19.32 34.38 16.23
C GLU A 52 -19.25 35.10 17.58
N ASN A 53 -18.46 34.58 18.52
CA ASN A 53 -18.38 35.15 19.88
C ASN A 53 -17.43 36.33 19.98
N THR A 54 -16.39 36.41 19.17
CA THR A 54 -15.30 37.40 19.32
C THR A 54 -15.11 38.30 18.10
N GLY A 55 -15.81 38.01 16.99
CA GLY A 55 -15.64 38.71 15.71
C GLY A 55 -14.33 38.36 14.97
N ARG A 56 -13.49 37.53 15.56
CA ARG A 56 -12.16 37.18 15.00
C ARG A 56 -11.76 35.74 15.35
N LEU A 57 -10.82 35.21 14.61
CA LEU A 57 -10.18 33.91 14.91
C LEU A 57 -8.72 34.16 15.34
N ASP A 58 -8.37 33.73 16.55
CA ASP A 58 -6.98 33.70 17.00
C ASP A 58 -6.26 32.44 16.52
N LEU A 59 -5.66 32.53 15.32
CA LEU A 59 -4.91 31.44 14.71
C LEU A 59 -3.77 30.95 15.63
N ASN A 60 -3.11 31.85 16.35
CA ASN A 60 -2.02 31.50 17.25
C ASN A 60 -2.52 30.57 18.37
N SER A 61 -3.59 30.95 19.07
CA SER A 61 -4.20 30.12 20.10
C SER A 61 -4.77 28.82 19.53
N PHE A 62 -5.33 28.85 18.31
CA PHE A 62 -5.81 27.66 17.64
C PHE A 62 -4.70 26.63 17.44
N TYR A 63 -3.59 27.01 16.80
CA TYR A 63 -2.46 26.10 16.54
C TYR A 63 -1.79 25.62 17.84
N GLN A 64 -1.64 26.47 18.84
CA GLN A 64 -1.10 26.06 20.14
C GLN A 64 -1.95 24.97 20.80
N ARG A 65 -3.28 25.05 20.72
CA ARG A 65 -4.18 24.02 21.24
C ARG A 65 -3.99 22.68 20.51
N ARG A 66 -3.74 22.71 19.18
CA ARG A 66 -3.51 21.51 18.35
C ARG A 66 -2.17 20.88 18.66
N ILE A 67 -1.10 21.65 18.66
CA ILE A 67 0.25 21.17 18.99
C ILE A 67 0.23 20.46 20.36
N LYS A 68 -0.34 21.07 21.38
CA LYS A 68 -0.44 20.45 22.72
C LYS A 68 -1.19 19.15 22.75
N ARG A 69 -2.19 19.00 21.88
CA ARG A 69 -3.06 17.83 21.88
C ARG A 69 -2.45 16.63 21.12
N LEU A 70 -1.78 16.89 20.00
CA LEU A 70 -1.42 15.85 19.04
C LEU A 70 0.08 15.49 19.09
N LEU A 71 0.93 16.52 19.08
CA LEU A 71 2.37 16.35 18.93
C LEU A 71 3.03 15.47 20.00
N PRO A 72 2.76 15.64 21.32
CA PRO A 72 3.48 14.88 22.34
C PRO A 72 3.29 13.37 22.19
N THR A 73 2.08 12.95 21.91
CA THR A 73 1.72 11.55 21.70
C THR A 73 2.31 11.02 20.40
N SER A 74 2.21 11.79 19.30
CA SER A 74 2.76 11.42 18.00
C SER A 74 4.27 11.19 18.09
N VAL A 75 5.01 12.17 18.64
CA VAL A 75 6.46 12.09 18.78
C VAL A 75 6.88 10.91 19.65
N PHE A 76 6.19 10.70 20.78
CA PHE A 76 6.50 9.57 21.65
C PHE A 76 6.34 8.23 20.92
N VAL A 77 5.24 8.03 20.19
CA VAL A 77 5.01 6.79 19.43
C VAL A 77 5.99 6.65 18.27
N LEU A 78 6.33 7.75 17.58
CA LEU A 78 7.36 7.76 16.52
C LEU A 78 8.70 7.25 17.05
N PHE A 79 9.18 7.82 18.17
CA PHE A 79 10.46 7.39 18.75
C PHE A 79 10.43 5.96 19.29
N ALA A 80 9.38 5.58 20.00
CA ALA A 80 9.24 4.22 20.50
C ALA A 80 9.21 3.20 19.34
N THR A 81 8.48 3.51 18.28
CA THR A 81 8.43 2.67 17.06
C THR A 81 9.79 2.60 16.37
N ALA A 82 10.49 3.74 16.23
CA ALA A 82 11.82 3.78 15.63
C ALA A 82 12.83 2.95 16.43
N ILE A 83 12.84 3.11 17.76
CA ILE A 83 13.74 2.35 18.64
C ILE A 83 13.48 0.85 18.53
N VAL A 84 12.22 0.42 18.67
CA VAL A 84 11.88 -1.00 18.52
C VAL A 84 12.20 -1.49 17.11
N GLY A 85 11.93 -0.68 16.07
CA GLY A 85 12.26 -0.99 14.69
C GLY A 85 13.74 -1.23 14.46
N MET A 86 14.63 -0.44 15.08
CA MET A 86 16.08 -0.64 14.99
C MET A 86 16.56 -2.02 15.51
N PHE A 87 15.86 -2.58 16.50
CA PHE A 87 16.19 -3.90 17.07
C PHE A 87 15.51 -5.06 16.35
N VAL A 88 14.34 -4.82 15.78
CA VAL A 88 13.48 -5.84 15.18
C VAL A 88 13.70 -5.99 13.68
N LEU A 89 13.88 -4.87 12.99
CA LEU A 89 14.03 -4.86 11.54
C LEU A 89 15.49 -5.12 11.13
N PRO A 90 15.72 -5.76 9.97
CA PRO A 90 17.07 -5.96 9.45
C PRO A 90 17.82 -4.64 9.25
N ALA A 91 19.15 -4.65 9.45
CA ALA A 91 19.97 -3.44 9.27
C ALA A 91 19.88 -2.84 7.86
N ILE A 92 19.62 -3.67 6.86
CA ILE A 92 19.45 -3.25 5.45
C ILE A 92 18.18 -2.41 5.19
N THR A 93 17.25 -2.35 6.15
CA THR A 93 15.99 -1.56 6.02
C THR A 93 16.03 -0.27 6.85
N ARG A 94 17.15 0.07 7.48
CA ARG A 94 17.24 1.24 8.37
C ARG A 94 17.18 2.57 7.63
N ASP A 95 17.63 2.63 6.38
CA ASP A 95 17.45 3.80 5.52
C ASP A 95 15.97 4.11 5.31
N ALA A 96 15.16 3.08 4.97
CA ALA A 96 13.71 3.22 4.85
C ALA A 96 13.06 3.60 6.19
N LEU A 97 13.48 2.97 7.31
CA LEU A 97 12.98 3.31 8.64
C LEU A 97 13.24 4.78 8.99
N GLY A 98 14.46 5.29 8.72
CA GLY A 98 14.85 6.68 8.97
C GLY A 98 14.12 7.67 8.07
N ARG A 99 14.02 7.39 6.78
CA ARG A 99 13.25 8.17 5.79
C ARG A 99 11.78 8.29 6.19
N ASP A 100 11.17 7.18 6.57
CA ASP A 100 9.75 7.12 6.90
C ASP A 100 9.46 7.81 8.23
N LEU A 101 10.38 7.72 9.22
CA LEU A 101 10.34 8.52 10.45
C LEU A 101 10.38 10.02 10.13
N PHE A 102 11.28 10.44 9.24
CA PHE A 102 11.39 11.83 8.79
C PHE A 102 10.06 12.31 8.19
N ALA A 103 9.49 11.56 7.24
CA ALA A 103 8.25 11.93 6.58
C ALA A 103 7.03 11.96 7.53
N ALA A 104 6.97 11.04 8.50
CA ALA A 104 5.92 11.03 9.50
C ALA A 104 6.03 12.22 10.47
N ALA A 105 7.26 12.59 10.90
CA ALA A 105 7.52 13.71 11.79
C ALA A 105 7.23 15.08 11.14
N THR A 106 7.33 15.17 9.82
CA THR A 106 7.07 16.39 9.03
C THR A 106 5.67 16.44 8.44
N TYR A 107 4.82 15.43 8.70
CA TYR A 107 3.46 15.30 8.16
C TYR A 107 3.39 15.33 6.62
N VAL A 108 4.39 14.75 5.94
CA VAL A 108 4.41 14.55 4.47
C VAL A 108 4.39 13.07 4.09
N SER A 109 4.19 12.20 5.06
CA SER A 109 4.19 10.74 4.87
C SER A 109 3.14 10.25 3.85
N ASN A 110 2.02 10.95 3.70
CA ASN A 110 1.01 10.64 2.70
C ASN A 110 1.58 10.76 1.27
N TYR A 111 2.33 11.80 0.95
CA TYR A 111 2.96 11.97 -0.36
C TYR A 111 4.14 11.02 -0.56
N LEU A 112 4.94 10.78 0.48
CA LEU A 112 6.03 9.79 0.42
C LEU A 112 5.46 8.40 0.08
N PHE A 113 4.41 7.95 0.80
CA PHE A 113 3.84 6.64 0.57
C PHE A 113 3.05 6.56 -0.73
N ALA A 114 2.42 7.64 -1.19
CA ALA A 114 1.82 7.69 -2.52
C ALA A 114 2.87 7.47 -3.61
N TRP A 115 3.99 8.18 -3.53
CA TRP A 115 5.09 8.04 -4.48
C TRP A 115 5.71 6.63 -4.41
N TRP A 116 5.99 6.14 -3.20
CA TRP A 116 6.64 4.86 -2.98
C TRP A 116 5.78 3.66 -3.38
N GLN A 117 4.47 3.65 -3.07
CA GLN A 117 3.56 2.57 -3.46
C GLN A 117 3.15 2.64 -4.93
N ASN A 118 3.24 3.80 -5.57
CA ASN A 118 3.02 3.92 -7.00
C ASN A 118 4.15 3.28 -7.83
N ASP A 119 5.32 3.08 -7.23
CA ASP A 119 6.40 2.33 -7.85
C ASP A 119 6.11 0.82 -7.71
N TYR A 120 5.92 0.15 -8.84
CA TYR A 120 5.75 -1.30 -8.95
C TYR A 120 6.82 -2.08 -8.16
N GLN A 121 8.01 -1.53 -8.07
CA GLN A 121 9.17 -2.16 -7.45
C GLN A 121 8.98 -2.41 -5.94
N ASN A 122 8.05 -1.72 -5.30
CA ASN A 122 7.84 -1.73 -3.85
C ASN A 122 6.63 -2.57 -3.40
N LEU A 123 5.93 -3.23 -4.32
CA LEU A 123 4.69 -3.97 -4.00
C LEU A 123 4.90 -5.15 -3.05
N ASP A 124 6.04 -5.84 -3.15
CA ASP A 124 6.40 -6.97 -2.29
C ASP A 124 7.25 -6.55 -1.08
N ALA A 125 7.52 -5.27 -0.90
CA ALA A 125 8.34 -4.78 0.20
C ALA A 125 7.62 -4.89 1.56
N THR A 126 8.40 -5.10 2.62
CA THR A 126 7.87 -5.09 3.99
C THR A 126 7.22 -3.74 4.31
N PRO A 127 5.96 -3.71 4.76
CA PRO A 127 5.28 -2.45 5.05
C PRO A 127 6.00 -1.62 6.11
N SER A 128 6.11 -0.32 5.86
CA SER A 128 6.67 0.63 6.83
C SER A 128 5.93 0.60 8.17
N PRO A 129 6.61 0.58 9.33
CA PRO A 129 5.94 0.69 10.62
C PRO A 129 5.29 2.06 10.85
N PHE A 130 5.53 3.04 9.97
CA PHE A 130 4.96 4.38 10.02
C PHE A 130 3.88 4.65 8.96
N ILE A 131 3.51 3.66 8.13
CA ILE A 131 2.60 3.90 7.00
C ILE A 131 1.30 4.57 7.43
N HIS A 132 0.72 4.18 8.56
CA HIS A 132 -0.54 4.72 9.07
C HIS A 132 -0.53 6.23 9.37
N TYR A 133 0.65 6.86 9.45
CA TYR A 133 0.79 8.32 9.61
C TYR A 133 0.31 9.09 8.37
N TRP A 134 0.08 8.43 7.24
CA TRP A 134 -0.43 9.10 6.04
C TRP A 134 -1.74 9.84 6.30
N SER A 135 -2.67 9.24 7.01
CA SER A 135 -3.98 9.85 7.27
C SER A 135 -3.90 11.01 8.26
N LEU A 136 -2.97 10.94 9.22
CA LEU A 136 -2.66 12.05 10.12
C LEU A 136 -2.00 13.19 9.35
N ALA A 137 -1.14 12.90 8.39
CA ALA A 137 -0.55 13.93 7.53
C ALA A 137 -1.65 14.69 6.75
N VAL A 138 -2.62 13.98 6.16
CA VAL A 138 -3.78 14.61 5.51
C VAL A 138 -4.57 15.48 6.50
N GLU A 139 -4.84 14.99 7.70
CA GLU A 139 -5.59 15.71 8.73
C GLU A 139 -4.84 16.98 9.19
N GLU A 140 -3.54 16.90 9.44
CA GLU A 140 -2.73 18.05 9.87
C GLU A 140 -2.55 19.08 8.75
N GLN A 141 -2.37 18.66 7.51
CA GLN A 141 -2.36 19.54 6.34
C GLN A 141 -3.70 20.29 6.22
N PHE A 142 -4.82 19.59 6.42
CA PHE A 142 -6.14 20.23 6.48
C PHE A 142 -6.23 21.25 7.63
N TYR A 143 -5.72 20.93 8.82
CA TYR A 143 -5.73 21.87 9.96
C TYR A 143 -4.89 23.12 9.74
N ILE A 144 -3.88 23.07 8.88
CA ILE A 144 -3.09 24.25 8.50
C ILE A 144 -3.89 25.13 7.54
N ILE A 145 -4.51 24.55 6.52
CA ILE A 145 -5.16 25.30 5.43
C ILE A 145 -6.56 25.80 5.87
N TRP A 146 -7.33 24.95 6.54
CA TRP A 146 -8.75 25.15 6.78
C TRP A 146 -9.11 26.39 7.62
N PRO A 147 -8.41 26.69 8.74
CA PRO A 147 -8.70 27.90 9.50
C PRO A 147 -8.46 29.19 8.71
N ILE A 148 -7.43 29.20 7.88
CA ILE A 148 -7.08 30.35 7.01
C ILE A 148 -8.18 30.52 5.95
N PHE A 149 -8.62 29.42 5.35
CA PHE A 149 -9.70 29.40 4.35
C PHE A 149 -11.02 29.91 4.93
N ILE A 150 -11.44 29.41 6.09
CA ILE A 150 -12.65 29.88 6.78
C ILE A 150 -12.54 31.37 7.19
N LEU A 151 -11.38 31.78 7.72
CA LEU A 151 -11.14 33.19 8.09
C LEU A 151 -11.23 34.11 6.87
N PHE A 152 -10.69 33.71 5.72
CA PHE A 152 -10.84 34.45 4.47
C PHE A 152 -12.31 34.60 4.07
N LEU A 153 -13.08 33.52 4.05
CA LEU A 153 -14.48 33.49 3.67
C LEU A 153 -15.36 34.25 4.68
N SER A 154 -14.99 34.26 5.95
CA SER A 154 -15.75 34.94 7.00
C SER A 154 -15.90 36.44 6.77
N ARG A 155 -14.99 37.07 6.03
CA ARG A 155 -15.05 38.49 5.62
C ARG A 155 -16.27 38.79 4.73
N TYR A 156 -16.78 37.76 4.04
CA TYR A 156 -17.92 37.87 3.13
C TYR A 156 -19.21 37.29 3.73
N GLY A 157 -19.18 36.91 5.02
CA GLY A 157 -20.34 36.46 5.78
C GLY A 157 -20.62 34.95 5.74
N LYS A 158 -21.62 34.49 6.50
CA LYS A 158 -21.94 33.07 6.69
C LYS A 158 -22.28 32.34 5.38
N ARG A 159 -22.97 33.02 4.44
CA ARG A 159 -23.28 32.42 3.12
C ARG A 159 -22.03 32.11 2.31
N ALA A 160 -21.05 33.00 2.34
CA ALA A 160 -19.78 32.78 1.65
C ALA A 160 -19.02 31.59 2.24
N ILE A 161 -19.04 31.42 3.56
CA ILE A 161 -18.44 30.24 4.22
C ILE A 161 -19.15 28.97 3.75
N PHE A 162 -20.47 28.92 3.76
CA PHE A 162 -21.25 27.76 3.30
C PHE A 162 -20.92 27.39 1.85
N TYR A 163 -21.04 28.37 0.93
CA TYR A 163 -20.77 28.11 -0.49
C TYR A 163 -19.29 27.76 -0.76
N GLY A 164 -18.35 28.39 -0.06
CA GLY A 164 -16.94 28.09 -0.18
C GLY A 164 -16.64 26.65 0.24
N ILE A 165 -17.20 26.19 1.36
CA ILE A 165 -17.06 24.79 1.80
C ILE A 165 -17.76 23.85 0.81
N ALA A 166 -18.97 24.16 0.37
CA ALA A 166 -19.73 23.31 -0.54
C ALA A 166 -19.02 23.15 -1.88
N ILE A 167 -18.54 24.24 -2.47
CA ILE A 167 -17.82 24.23 -3.75
C ILE A 167 -16.50 23.48 -3.62
N SER A 168 -15.69 23.80 -2.61
CA SER A 168 -14.38 23.13 -2.41
C SER A 168 -14.55 21.62 -2.15
N SER A 169 -15.57 21.22 -1.37
CA SER A 169 -15.87 19.81 -1.12
C SER A 169 -16.36 19.11 -2.39
N SER A 170 -17.21 19.76 -3.20
CA SER A 170 -17.68 19.18 -4.47
C SER A 170 -16.53 18.99 -5.46
N LEU A 171 -15.65 19.98 -5.60
CA LEU A 171 -14.46 19.86 -6.47
C LEU A 171 -13.51 18.76 -5.98
N SER A 172 -13.30 18.65 -4.67
CA SER A 172 -12.50 17.60 -4.07
C SER A 172 -13.11 16.21 -4.31
N LEU A 173 -14.44 16.06 -4.20
CA LEU A 173 -15.14 14.81 -4.49
C LEU A 173 -15.04 14.43 -5.98
N LEU A 174 -15.25 15.37 -6.88
CA LEU A 174 -15.11 15.13 -8.33
C LEU A 174 -13.68 14.68 -8.68
N LEU A 175 -12.69 15.35 -8.10
CA LEU A 175 -11.29 14.96 -8.25
C LEU A 175 -11.03 13.58 -7.68
N SER A 176 -11.62 13.26 -6.51
CA SER A 176 -11.54 11.93 -5.89
C SER A 176 -12.11 10.85 -6.81
N ILE A 177 -13.29 11.06 -7.39
CA ILE A 177 -13.93 10.12 -8.32
C ILE A 177 -13.04 9.92 -9.56
N TYR A 178 -12.55 10.99 -10.15
CA TYR A 178 -11.69 10.95 -11.32
C TYR A 178 -10.36 10.22 -11.05
N GLN A 179 -9.65 10.64 -9.99
CA GLN A 179 -8.34 10.05 -9.67
C GLN A 179 -8.44 8.62 -9.14
N THR A 180 -9.53 8.20 -8.51
CA THR A 180 -9.71 6.81 -8.12
C THR A 180 -9.69 5.86 -9.31
N GLN A 181 -10.09 6.33 -10.49
CA GLN A 181 -10.05 5.57 -11.74
C GLN A 181 -8.69 5.68 -12.45
N THR A 182 -8.07 6.85 -12.44
CA THR A 182 -6.85 7.13 -13.22
C THR A 182 -5.55 6.94 -12.42
N SER A 183 -5.56 7.23 -11.13
CA SER A 183 -4.38 7.21 -10.25
C SER A 183 -4.78 6.83 -8.82
N PRO A 184 -5.26 5.59 -8.57
CA PRO A 184 -5.91 5.18 -7.33
C PRO A 184 -5.05 5.37 -6.09
N ILE A 185 -3.74 5.14 -6.17
CA ILE A 185 -2.81 5.32 -5.06
C ILE A 185 -2.75 6.81 -4.66
N TRP A 186 -2.60 7.71 -5.64
CA TRP A 186 -2.63 9.16 -5.37
C TRP A 186 -3.99 9.61 -4.84
N ALA A 187 -5.09 9.05 -5.37
CA ALA A 187 -6.44 9.33 -4.85
C ALA A 187 -6.60 8.94 -3.38
N PHE A 188 -5.98 7.85 -2.96
CA PHE A 188 -6.07 7.34 -1.58
C PHE A 188 -5.30 8.21 -0.58
N TYR A 189 -4.09 8.65 -0.95
CA TYR A 189 -3.16 9.33 -0.03
C TYR A 189 -3.23 10.85 -0.04
N SER A 190 -3.76 11.49 -1.09
CA SER A 190 -3.66 12.94 -1.27
C SER A 190 -4.72 13.72 -0.50
N LEU A 191 -4.36 14.86 0.09
CA LEU A 191 -5.34 15.78 0.70
C LEU A 191 -6.41 16.27 -0.29
N PRO A 192 -6.08 16.72 -1.54
CA PRO A 192 -7.10 17.23 -2.45
C PRO A 192 -8.24 16.26 -2.77
N THR A 193 -7.99 14.95 -2.75
CA THR A 193 -8.97 13.90 -3.04
C THR A 193 -9.73 13.41 -1.82
N ARG A 194 -9.28 13.79 -0.62
CA ARG A 194 -9.85 13.38 0.68
C ARG A 194 -10.49 14.54 1.44
N ALA A 195 -10.20 15.80 1.06
CA ALA A 195 -10.66 16.99 1.78
C ALA A 195 -12.20 17.12 1.84
N TRP A 196 -12.92 16.57 0.85
CA TRP A 196 -14.37 16.58 0.82
C TRP A 196 -15.03 15.83 2.00
N GLU A 197 -14.37 14.81 2.55
CA GLU A 197 -14.86 14.06 3.70
C GLU A 197 -14.89 14.92 4.97
N LEU A 198 -13.82 15.71 5.18
CA LEU A 198 -13.77 16.72 6.24
C LEU A 198 -14.75 17.85 5.94
N GLY A 199 -14.86 18.26 4.67
CA GLY A 199 -15.80 19.30 4.22
C GLY A 199 -17.26 18.92 4.46
N PHE A 200 -17.66 17.67 4.23
CA PHE A 200 -19.01 17.17 4.52
C PHE A 200 -19.31 17.20 6.03
N GLY A 201 -18.31 16.87 6.86
CA GLY A 201 -18.40 17.08 8.30
C GLY A 201 -18.62 18.56 8.67
N ALA A 202 -17.94 19.48 7.99
CA ALA A 202 -18.09 20.91 8.20
C ALA A 202 -19.46 21.45 7.75
N LEU A 203 -20.00 20.95 6.63
CA LEU A 203 -21.32 21.34 6.11
C LEU A 203 -22.47 21.03 7.05
N LEU A 204 -22.35 20.02 7.92
CA LEU A 204 -23.35 19.71 8.96
C LEU A 204 -23.72 20.89 9.82
N LEU A 205 -22.81 21.84 10.07
CA LEU A 205 -23.03 23.01 10.91
C LEU A 205 -23.99 24.05 10.29
N PHE A 206 -24.30 23.88 9.01
CA PHE A 206 -25.19 24.80 8.27
C PHE A 206 -26.53 24.15 7.95
N ILE A 207 -26.73 22.86 8.27
CA ILE A 207 -27.98 22.15 8.03
C ILE A 207 -28.88 22.33 9.29
N PRO A 208 -30.11 22.82 9.15
CA PRO A 208 -30.99 22.99 10.29
C PRO A 208 -31.31 21.67 11.01
N ASP A 209 -31.44 21.74 12.34
CA ASP A 209 -31.76 20.56 13.18
C ASP A 209 -33.07 19.89 12.78
N THR A 210 -34.00 20.66 12.19
CA THR A 210 -35.29 20.14 11.71
C THR A 210 -35.15 19.10 10.64
N PHE A 211 -34.10 19.16 9.81
CA PHE A 211 -33.82 18.17 8.78
C PHE A 211 -33.52 16.78 9.37
N TRP A 212 -32.91 16.75 10.55
CA TRP A 212 -32.40 15.52 11.18
C TRP A 212 -33.44 14.83 12.09
N LYS A 213 -34.68 15.37 12.22
CA LYS A 213 -35.68 14.85 13.16
C LYS A 213 -36.35 13.55 12.75
N ASN A 214 -36.06 13.01 11.57
CA ASN A 214 -36.62 11.74 11.13
C ASN A 214 -35.96 10.58 11.87
N ARG A 215 -36.76 9.78 12.60
CA ARG A 215 -36.30 8.63 13.42
C ARG A 215 -35.56 7.53 12.68
N TYR A 216 -35.63 7.49 11.35
CA TYR A 216 -34.95 6.50 10.53
C TYR A 216 -33.51 6.88 10.19
N ILE A 217 -33.14 8.15 10.26
CA ILE A 217 -31.81 8.66 9.90
C ILE A 217 -30.69 7.99 10.70
N PRO A 218 -30.76 7.84 12.05
CA PRO A 218 -29.71 7.14 12.81
C PRO A 218 -29.53 5.69 12.37
N TRP A 219 -30.62 4.99 12.04
CA TRP A 219 -30.59 3.62 11.56
C TRP A 219 -29.93 3.50 10.19
N LEU A 220 -30.27 4.39 9.26
CA LEU A 220 -29.62 4.45 7.94
C LEU A 220 -28.11 4.65 8.07
N GLY A 221 -27.69 5.51 9.02
CA GLY A 221 -26.28 5.72 9.31
C GLY A 221 -25.58 4.45 9.81
N VAL A 222 -26.18 3.73 10.77
CA VAL A 222 -25.59 2.47 11.28
C VAL A 222 -25.58 1.38 10.22
N ILE A 223 -26.67 1.23 9.45
CA ILE A 223 -26.79 0.25 8.38
C ILE A 223 -25.72 0.52 7.30
N GLY A 224 -25.56 1.77 6.88
CA GLY A 224 -24.57 2.15 5.86
C GLY A 224 -23.13 1.86 6.30
N ILE A 225 -22.78 2.17 7.56
CA ILE A 225 -21.47 1.77 8.13
C ILE A 225 -21.33 0.24 8.14
N GLY A 226 -22.38 -0.48 8.55
CA GLY A 226 -22.39 -1.95 8.54
C GLY A 226 -22.18 -2.52 7.14
N ILE A 227 -22.91 -2.01 6.14
CA ILE A 227 -22.73 -2.42 4.73
C ILE A 227 -21.29 -2.19 4.28
N ALA A 228 -20.72 -1.00 4.54
CA ALA A 228 -19.36 -0.69 4.17
C ALA A 228 -18.34 -1.62 4.87
N CYS A 229 -18.52 -1.93 6.15
CA CYS A 229 -17.65 -2.84 6.91
C CYS A 229 -17.60 -4.26 6.35
N PHE A 230 -18.71 -4.79 5.82
CA PHE A 230 -18.82 -6.18 5.37
C PHE A 230 -18.75 -6.36 3.85
N LYS A 231 -19.00 -5.29 3.07
CA LYS A 231 -19.00 -5.35 1.59
C LYS A 231 -17.71 -4.82 0.98
N PHE A 232 -17.06 -3.87 1.65
CA PHE A 232 -15.81 -3.33 1.17
C PHE A 232 -14.63 -4.21 1.59
N ASP A 233 -13.63 -4.24 0.72
CA ASP A 233 -12.37 -4.98 0.91
C ASP A 233 -11.21 -4.22 0.25
N GLU A 234 -10.03 -4.84 0.22
CA GLU A 234 -8.81 -4.29 -0.39
C GLU A 234 -8.94 -4.08 -1.92
N ASN A 235 -9.91 -4.73 -2.58
CA ASN A 235 -10.16 -4.60 -4.03
C ASN A 235 -11.19 -3.52 -4.35
N THR A 236 -11.86 -2.97 -3.35
CA THR A 236 -12.84 -1.91 -3.53
C THR A 236 -12.16 -0.66 -4.07
N ALA A 237 -12.62 -0.12 -5.21
CA ALA A 237 -12.12 1.14 -5.78
C ALA A 237 -12.41 2.30 -4.81
N PHE A 238 -11.38 2.72 -4.06
CA PHE A 238 -11.51 3.65 -2.95
C PHE A 238 -10.43 4.76 -3.02
N PRO A 239 -10.76 6.03 -2.63
CA PRO A 239 -12.01 6.53 -2.06
C PRO A 239 -13.16 6.69 -3.07
N GLY A 240 -13.04 7.58 -4.06
CA GLY A 240 -14.02 7.82 -5.11
C GLY A 240 -15.47 7.84 -4.62
N ILE A 241 -16.35 7.26 -5.44
CA ILE A 241 -17.79 7.20 -5.13
C ILE A 241 -18.11 6.27 -3.94
N ASN A 242 -17.28 5.24 -3.70
CA ASN A 242 -17.53 4.28 -2.63
C ASN A 242 -17.39 4.91 -1.23
N ALA A 243 -16.52 5.91 -1.08
CA ALA A 243 -16.35 6.63 0.19
C ALA A 243 -17.60 7.49 0.56
N LEU A 244 -18.51 7.75 -0.39
CA LEU A 244 -19.77 8.42 -0.07
C LEU A 244 -20.60 7.63 0.96
N LEU A 245 -20.58 6.30 0.90
CA LEU A 245 -21.37 5.48 1.81
C LEU A 245 -20.96 5.69 3.28
N PRO A 246 -19.70 5.48 3.70
CA PRO A 246 -19.31 5.72 5.09
C PRO A 246 -19.35 7.19 5.49
N VAL A 247 -19.07 8.13 4.58
CA VAL A 247 -19.10 9.56 4.85
C VAL A 247 -20.53 10.04 5.11
N ILE A 248 -21.49 9.75 4.21
CA ILE A 248 -22.89 10.14 4.38
C ILE A 248 -23.50 9.45 5.60
N SER A 249 -23.16 8.18 5.84
CA SER A 249 -23.60 7.45 7.03
C SER A 249 -23.13 8.13 8.33
N THR A 250 -21.88 8.58 8.35
CA THR A 250 -21.33 9.31 9.51
C THR A 250 -21.96 10.69 9.66
N VAL A 251 -22.20 11.41 8.55
CA VAL A 251 -22.94 12.68 8.52
C VAL A 251 -24.36 12.49 9.10
N ALA A 252 -25.07 11.44 8.68
CA ALA A 252 -26.39 11.10 9.19
C ALA A 252 -26.38 10.81 10.70
N LEU A 253 -25.38 10.07 11.19
CA LEU A 253 -25.23 9.79 12.61
C LEU A 253 -24.95 11.07 13.42
N ILE A 254 -24.02 11.91 12.98
CA ILE A 254 -23.68 13.14 13.70
C ILE A 254 -24.86 14.14 13.65
N GLY A 255 -25.50 14.31 12.50
CA GLY A 255 -26.65 15.23 12.36
C GLY A 255 -27.83 14.82 13.24
N SER A 256 -28.08 13.52 13.38
CA SER A 256 -29.23 13.00 14.13
C SER A 256 -28.96 12.69 15.61
N ILE A 257 -27.84 13.14 16.18
CA ILE A 257 -27.42 12.82 17.57
C ILE A 257 -28.56 13.09 18.60
N ALA A 258 -29.34 14.15 18.40
CA ALA A 258 -30.41 14.52 19.33
C ALA A 258 -31.56 13.50 19.41
N ILE A 259 -31.72 12.67 18.39
CA ILE A 259 -32.81 11.68 18.29
C ILE A 259 -32.31 10.22 18.23
N TRP A 260 -31.09 9.97 18.64
CA TRP A 260 -30.59 8.62 18.66
C TRP A 260 -31.47 7.68 19.52
N PRO A 261 -31.75 6.46 19.04
CA PRO A 261 -32.41 5.45 19.87
C PRO A 261 -31.64 5.20 21.17
N ARG A 262 -32.36 4.79 22.22
CA ARG A 262 -31.73 4.46 23.53
C ARG A 262 -30.55 3.51 23.39
N ALA A 263 -30.69 2.43 22.63
CA ALA A 263 -29.61 1.47 22.40
C ALA A 263 -28.33 2.11 21.85
N PHE A 264 -28.44 3.09 20.93
CA PHE A 264 -27.25 3.78 20.38
C PHE A 264 -26.63 4.71 21.41
N ASN A 265 -27.47 5.41 22.18
CA ASN A 265 -26.99 6.24 23.28
C ASN A 265 -26.32 5.41 24.36
N ASP A 266 -26.90 4.28 24.77
CA ASP A 266 -26.33 3.39 25.79
C ASP A 266 -24.99 2.79 25.30
N LEU A 267 -24.93 2.35 24.04
CA LEU A 267 -23.71 1.84 23.43
C LEU A 267 -22.61 2.90 23.34
N SER A 268 -22.94 4.14 22.97
CA SER A 268 -21.96 5.21 22.83
C SER A 268 -21.54 5.81 24.17
N ASN A 269 -22.47 5.89 25.15
CA ASN A 269 -22.27 6.64 26.39
C ASN A 269 -21.78 5.77 27.57
N ASN A 270 -21.70 4.43 27.39
CA ASN A 270 -21.17 3.58 28.42
C ASN A 270 -19.68 3.86 28.72
N ARG A 271 -19.22 3.44 29.90
CA ARG A 271 -17.86 3.72 30.37
C ARG A 271 -16.76 3.21 29.43
N ILE A 272 -16.96 2.07 28.80
CA ILE A 272 -15.96 1.44 27.90
C ILE A 272 -15.86 2.27 26.61
N SER A 273 -16.98 2.59 25.95
CA SER A 273 -16.99 3.41 24.73
C SER A 273 -16.41 4.79 24.96
N GLN A 274 -16.75 5.42 26.10
CA GLN A 274 -16.22 6.74 26.47
C GLN A 274 -14.71 6.68 26.76
N TRP A 275 -14.24 5.63 27.40
CA TRP A 275 -12.83 5.40 27.65
C TRP A 275 -12.05 5.13 26.35
N LEU A 276 -12.53 4.21 25.49
CA LEU A 276 -11.91 3.94 24.19
C LEU A 276 -11.89 5.19 23.31
N GLY A 277 -12.96 5.94 23.25
CA GLY A 277 -13.00 7.20 22.51
C GLY A 277 -12.02 8.25 23.08
N ALA A 278 -11.80 8.29 24.40
CA ALA A 278 -10.82 9.16 25.02
C ALA A 278 -9.37 8.83 24.62
N ILE A 279 -9.07 7.54 24.47
CA ILE A 279 -7.74 7.06 24.05
C ILE A 279 -7.65 6.78 22.54
N SER A 280 -8.67 7.15 21.74
CA SER A 280 -8.75 6.80 20.31
C SER A 280 -7.55 7.30 19.50
N TYR A 281 -6.96 8.45 19.85
CA TYR A 281 -5.79 8.98 19.17
C TYR A 281 -4.52 8.15 19.43
N PRO A 282 -4.07 7.92 20.68
CA PRO A 282 -2.96 7.01 20.91
C PRO A 282 -3.25 5.57 20.47
N LEU A 283 -4.52 5.11 20.50
CA LEU A 283 -4.90 3.80 19.99
C LEU A 283 -4.65 3.70 18.48
N TYR A 284 -5.03 4.74 17.73
CA TYR A 284 -4.73 4.84 16.30
C TYR A 284 -3.22 4.86 16.03
N LEU A 285 -2.42 5.52 16.87
CA LEU A 285 -0.97 5.57 16.68
C LEU A 285 -0.28 4.23 16.94
N TRP A 286 -0.71 3.48 17.94
CA TRP A 286 -0.08 2.23 18.34
C TRP A 286 -0.53 0.99 17.56
N HIS A 287 -1.74 1.00 16.96
CA HIS A 287 -2.30 -0.23 16.38
C HIS A 287 -1.42 -0.84 15.29
N TRP A 288 -0.86 -0.01 14.42
CA TRP A 288 -0.05 -0.47 13.31
C TRP A 288 1.34 -0.97 13.72
N PRO A 289 2.17 -0.22 14.45
CA PRO A 289 3.45 -0.73 14.96
C PRO A 289 3.30 -2.01 15.78
N ALA A 290 2.27 -2.10 16.61
CA ALA A 290 2.01 -3.28 17.45
C ALA A 290 1.65 -4.52 16.62
N LEU A 291 1.16 -4.39 15.39
CA LEU A 291 0.88 -5.48 14.47
C LEU A 291 2.05 -5.79 13.53
N VAL A 292 2.68 -4.76 12.95
CA VAL A 292 3.69 -4.95 11.90
C VAL A 292 5.05 -5.36 12.46
N LEU A 293 5.50 -4.79 13.58
CA LEU A 293 6.81 -5.12 14.14
C LEU A 293 6.92 -6.58 14.59
N PRO A 294 5.94 -7.16 15.32
CA PRO A 294 5.98 -8.59 15.64
C PRO A 294 5.88 -9.49 14.40
N SER A 295 5.10 -9.11 13.38
CA SER A 295 5.03 -9.83 12.11
C SER A 295 6.39 -9.87 11.41
N SER A 296 7.09 -8.71 11.37
CA SER A 296 8.43 -8.59 10.80
C SER A 296 9.46 -9.40 11.59
N ALA A 297 9.43 -9.33 12.94
CA ALA A 297 10.31 -10.13 13.80
C ALA A 297 10.17 -11.63 13.58
N LEU A 298 8.93 -12.10 13.44
CA LEU A 298 8.63 -13.51 13.16
C LEU A 298 8.92 -13.89 11.70
N GLY A 299 8.97 -12.91 10.79
CA GLY A 299 9.12 -13.12 9.34
C GLY A 299 7.96 -13.91 8.72
N ARG A 300 6.76 -13.81 9.30
CA ARG A 300 5.52 -14.43 8.83
C ARG A 300 4.29 -13.65 9.29
N PRO A 301 3.15 -13.80 8.61
CA PRO A 301 1.90 -13.25 9.10
C PRO A 301 1.55 -13.76 10.52
N LEU A 302 0.98 -12.87 11.34
CA LEU A 302 0.55 -13.21 12.68
C LEU A 302 -0.64 -14.19 12.65
N ARG A 303 -0.62 -15.20 13.53
CA ARG A 303 -1.76 -16.09 13.77
C ARG A 303 -2.87 -15.35 14.52
N ILE A 304 -4.08 -15.88 14.50
CA ILE A 304 -5.24 -15.23 15.13
C ILE A 304 -5.01 -14.88 16.61
N ARG A 305 -4.41 -15.76 17.39
CA ARG A 305 -4.10 -15.52 18.82
C ARG A 305 -3.09 -14.38 18.99
N GLU A 306 -2.09 -14.31 18.11
CA GLU A 306 -1.06 -13.26 18.11
C GLU A 306 -1.67 -11.90 17.73
N ARG A 307 -2.60 -11.88 16.76
CA ARG A 307 -3.35 -10.66 16.38
C ARG A 307 -4.19 -10.13 17.53
N ILE A 308 -4.93 -11.03 18.22
CA ILE A 308 -5.72 -10.66 19.40
C ILE A 308 -4.81 -10.09 20.49
N PHE A 309 -3.67 -10.74 20.76
CA PHE A 309 -2.68 -10.22 21.71
C PHE A 309 -2.19 -8.82 21.32
N CYS A 310 -1.86 -8.58 20.05
CA CYS A 310 -1.44 -7.27 19.57
C CYS A 310 -2.53 -6.19 19.70
N ILE A 311 -3.81 -6.55 19.50
CA ILE A 311 -4.94 -5.64 19.75
C ILE A 311 -5.01 -5.24 21.22
N VAL A 312 -4.92 -6.23 22.14
CA VAL A 312 -4.90 -5.95 23.57
C VAL A 312 -3.71 -5.09 23.97
N LEU A 313 -2.53 -5.43 23.46
CA LEU A 313 -1.30 -4.64 23.67
C LEU A 313 -1.48 -3.19 23.19
N THR A 314 -2.08 -3.00 22.02
CA THR A 314 -2.39 -1.66 21.46
C THR A 314 -3.25 -0.85 22.44
N ILE A 315 -4.31 -1.45 22.99
CA ILE A 315 -5.20 -0.78 23.95
C ILE A 315 -4.45 -0.41 25.24
N VAL A 316 -3.63 -1.31 25.75
CA VAL A 316 -2.81 -1.08 26.94
C VAL A 316 -1.81 0.07 26.70
N LEU A 317 -1.05 0.03 25.62
CA LEU A 317 -0.10 1.08 25.25
C LEU A 317 -0.81 2.44 25.05
N ALA A 318 -1.96 2.43 24.37
CA ALA A 318 -2.77 3.63 24.19
C ALA A 318 -3.25 4.22 25.51
N HIS A 319 -3.70 3.39 26.46
CA HIS A 319 -4.13 3.83 27.77
C HIS A 319 -2.98 4.51 28.54
N PHE A 320 -1.83 3.86 28.61
CA PHE A 320 -0.68 4.40 29.33
C PHE A 320 -0.13 5.66 28.65
N THR A 321 -0.05 5.69 27.34
CA THR A 321 0.38 6.88 26.58
C THR A 321 -0.57 8.05 26.83
N SER A 322 -1.88 7.81 26.81
CA SER A 322 -2.86 8.86 27.12
C SER A 322 -2.70 9.36 28.55
N LYS A 323 -2.57 8.47 29.53
CA LYS A 323 -2.49 8.82 30.94
C LYS A 323 -1.20 9.56 31.32
N TYR A 324 -0.04 9.13 30.79
CA TYR A 324 1.26 9.62 31.24
C TYR A 324 1.90 10.64 30.30
N ILE A 325 1.51 10.68 29.03
CA ILE A 325 2.10 11.58 28.03
C ILE A 325 1.07 12.62 27.56
N GLU A 326 -0.07 12.18 26.98
CA GLU A 326 -1.04 13.10 26.37
C GLU A 326 -1.67 14.04 27.41
N GLN A 327 -2.33 13.51 28.44
CA GLN A 327 -3.10 14.30 29.38
C GLN A 327 -2.24 15.24 30.23
N PRO A 328 -1.08 14.83 30.79
CA PRO A 328 -0.24 15.74 31.55
C PRO A 328 0.24 16.94 30.73
N ILE A 329 0.69 16.72 29.47
CA ILE A 329 1.19 17.80 28.62
C ILE A 329 0.04 18.70 28.13
N ARG A 330 -1.10 18.12 27.79
CA ARG A 330 -2.30 18.84 27.36
C ARG A 330 -2.80 19.85 28.42
N HIS A 331 -2.67 19.52 29.71
CA HIS A 331 -3.14 20.35 30.80
C HIS A 331 -2.05 21.32 31.34
N ARG A 332 -0.80 21.16 30.93
CA ARG A 332 0.24 22.13 31.32
C ARG A 332 0.00 23.50 30.73
N LYS A 333 0.23 24.56 31.57
CA LYS A 333 0.11 25.96 31.15
C LYS A 333 1.35 26.41 30.34
N ILE A 334 1.69 25.69 29.29
CA ILE A 334 2.71 26.09 28.33
C ILE A 334 2.03 26.90 27.24
N ALA A 335 2.47 28.14 27.02
CA ALA A 335 1.87 29.04 26.02
C ALA A 335 2.94 29.83 25.25
N GLY A 336 2.53 30.48 24.17
CA GLY A 336 3.37 31.38 23.40
C GLY A 336 4.54 30.69 22.70
N LYS A 337 5.66 31.40 22.60
CA LYS A 337 6.88 30.96 21.90
C LYS A 337 7.41 29.59 22.38
N LYS A 338 7.20 29.24 23.66
CA LYS A 338 7.67 27.95 24.22
C LYS A 338 7.06 26.72 23.55
N ILE A 339 5.81 26.82 23.09
CA ILE A 339 5.15 25.69 22.38
C ILE A 339 5.75 25.51 21.00
N TYR A 340 5.98 26.59 20.27
CA TYR A 340 6.59 26.52 18.94
C TYR A 340 8.04 26.05 19.01
N LEU A 341 8.79 26.47 20.05
CA LEU A 341 10.12 25.94 20.30
C LEU A 341 10.09 24.44 20.64
N PHE A 342 9.11 24.01 21.43
CA PHE A 342 8.91 22.59 21.70
C PHE A 342 8.57 21.82 20.42
N PHE A 343 7.67 22.35 19.59
CA PHE A 343 7.34 21.77 18.28
C PHE A 343 8.58 21.68 17.38
N ALA A 344 9.25 22.79 17.16
CA ALA A 344 10.45 22.84 16.33
C ALA A 344 11.55 21.90 16.86
N GLY A 345 11.80 21.91 18.17
CA GLY A 345 12.79 21.05 18.80
C GLY A 345 12.49 19.57 18.64
N THR A 346 11.24 19.13 18.87
CA THR A 346 10.86 17.73 18.69
C THR A 346 10.91 17.30 17.23
N THR A 347 10.53 18.17 16.30
CA THR A 347 10.65 17.91 14.86
C THR A 347 12.13 17.77 14.48
N ILE A 348 13.00 18.72 14.86
CA ILE A 348 14.44 18.65 14.58
C ILE A 348 15.06 17.37 15.16
N VAL A 349 14.73 17.02 16.40
CA VAL A 349 15.22 15.77 17.02
C VAL A 349 14.74 14.55 16.23
N SER A 350 13.49 14.53 15.74
CA SER A 350 12.98 13.44 14.90
C SER A 350 13.70 13.35 13.56
N LEU A 351 13.99 14.50 12.93
CA LEU A 351 14.74 14.57 11.68
C LEU A 351 16.17 14.05 11.86
N VAL A 352 16.86 14.52 12.90
CA VAL A 352 18.23 14.07 13.23
C VAL A 352 18.24 12.57 13.54
N ALA A 353 17.27 12.09 14.33
CA ALA A 353 17.13 10.65 14.60
C ALA A 353 16.90 9.84 13.33
N GLY A 354 16.05 10.31 12.41
CA GLY A 354 15.83 9.68 11.11
C GLY A 354 17.10 9.60 10.27
N LEU A 355 17.89 10.67 10.21
CA LEU A 355 19.17 10.70 9.52
C LEU A 355 20.20 9.75 10.16
N ILE A 356 20.28 9.74 11.49
CA ILE A 356 21.17 8.82 12.21
C ILE A 356 20.77 7.37 11.95
N ILE A 357 19.49 7.04 12.04
CA ILE A 357 18.99 5.68 11.75
C ILE A 357 19.35 5.29 10.31
N ALA A 358 19.07 6.16 9.34
CA ALA A 358 19.38 5.91 7.93
C ALA A 358 20.89 5.70 7.71
N SER A 359 21.75 6.48 8.36
CA SER A 359 23.21 6.34 8.25
C SER A 359 23.75 5.03 8.83
N THR A 360 22.98 4.33 9.68
CA THR A 360 23.32 3.01 10.21
C THR A 360 22.83 1.86 9.32
N SER A 361 22.24 2.16 8.17
CA SER A 361 21.81 1.14 7.21
C SER A 361 23.02 0.39 6.66
N SER A 362 22.85 -0.92 6.49
CA SER A 362 23.89 -1.76 5.89
C SER A 362 23.60 -2.00 4.41
N SER A 363 24.59 -1.76 3.57
CA SER A 363 24.55 -2.22 2.18
C SER A 363 24.93 -3.71 2.04
N MET A 364 25.36 -4.35 3.13
CA MET A 364 25.80 -5.74 3.12
C MET A 364 24.83 -6.63 3.88
N ILE A 365 24.43 -7.72 3.25
CA ILE A 365 23.72 -8.84 3.87
C ILE A 365 24.79 -9.77 4.45
N SER A 366 24.96 -9.80 5.77
CA SER A 366 25.80 -10.77 6.46
C SER A 366 24.90 -11.92 6.95
N VAL A 367 25.11 -13.10 6.41
CA VAL A 367 24.24 -14.26 6.68
C VAL A 367 24.67 -14.94 7.97
N ARG A 368 23.74 -15.02 8.93
CA ARG A 368 24.02 -15.52 10.27
C ARG A 368 24.48 -16.97 10.26
N GLY A 369 25.59 -17.25 10.97
CA GLY A 369 26.16 -18.60 11.09
C GLY A 369 26.92 -19.09 9.85
N THR A 370 27.27 -18.18 8.94
CA THR A 370 28.06 -18.47 7.74
C THR A 370 29.03 -17.32 7.45
N ASP A 371 29.99 -17.56 6.54
CA ASP A 371 30.88 -16.53 6.03
C ASP A 371 30.31 -15.76 4.83
N TYR A 372 29.10 -16.07 4.41
CA TYR A 372 28.47 -15.40 3.28
C TYR A 372 28.15 -13.93 3.57
N LYS A 373 28.64 -13.09 2.67
CA LYS A 373 28.35 -11.65 2.64
C LYS A 373 27.98 -11.26 1.22
N PHE A 374 26.83 -10.62 1.06
CA PHE A 374 26.34 -10.16 -0.24
C PHE A 374 26.09 -8.66 -0.21
N ASN A 375 26.42 -7.97 -1.29
CA ASN A 375 26.01 -6.59 -1.46
C ASN A 375 24.51 -6.56 -1.78
N LEU A 376 23.75 -5.78 -1.00
CA LEU A 376 22.30 -5.65 -1.17
C LEU A 376 21.93 -5.13 -2.57
N VAL A 377 22.70 -4.15 -3.09
CA VAL A 377 22.46 -3.56 -4.42
C VAL A 377 22.58 -4.62 -5.51
N ASP A 378 23.60 -5.47 -5.43
CA ASP A 378 23.81 -6.53 -6.41
C ASP A 378 22.72 -7.61 -6.33
N VAL A 379 22.32 -7.99 -5.10
CA VAL A 379 21.24 -8.97 -4.88
C VAL A 379 19.89 -8.46 -5.41
N MET A 380 19.58 -7.17 -5.17
CA MET A 380 18.33 -6.56 -5.58
C MET A 380 18.37 -6.01 -7.02
N GLN A 381 19.49 -6.15 -7.72
CA GLN A 381 19.63 -5.69 -9.10
C GLN A 381 18.52 -6.27 -9.99
N LYS A 382 17.94 -5.39 -10.80
CA LYS A 382 16.90 -5.76 -11.77
C LYS A 382 17.50 -6.01 -13.14
N PRO A 383 16.86 -6.85 -13.97
CA PRO A 383 17.21 -6.98 -15.39
C PRO A 383 17.25 -5.60 -16.09
N ALA A 384 18.16 -5.45 -17.06
CA ALA A 384 18.38 -4.17 -17.78
C ALA A 384 17.09 -3.58 -18.41
N VAL A 385 16.16 -4.43 -18.82
CA VAL A 385 14.86 -4.02 -19.38
C VAL A 385 14.06 -3.04 -18.49
N TYR A 386 14.33 -3.02 -17.19
CA TYR A 386 13.70 -2.05 -16.27
C TYR A 386 14.35 -0.66 -16.39
N GLY A 387 15.67 -0.61 -16.49
CA GLY A 387 16.41 0.66 -16.65
C GLY A 387 16.25 1.27 -18.04
N ASP A 388 16.05 0.43 -19.05
CA ASP A 388 15.89 0.83 -20.46
C ASP A 388 14.45 1.20 -20.82
N ASN A 389 13.52 1.24 -19.86
CA ASN A 389 12.07 1.42 -20.07
C ASN A 389 11.45 0.37 -21.02
N CYS A 390 12.01 -0.82 -21.05
CA CYS A 390 11.54 -1.95 -21.86
C CYS A 390 10.74 -2.99 -21.08
N HIS A 391 10.51 -2.74 -19.77
CA HIS A 391 9.53 -3.42 -18.97
C HIS A 391 8.38 -2.46 -18.67
N SER A 392 7.29 -2.56 -19.44
CA SER A 392 6.16 -1.61 -19.36
C SER A 392 5.52 -1.59 -17.98
N ASN A 393 5.17 -0.40 -17.50
CA ASN A 393 4.48 -0.18 -16.23
C ASN A 393 2.97 -0.45 -16.32
N TYR A 394 2.25 -0.37 -15.20
CA TYR A 394 0.82 -0.67 -15.13
C TYR A 394 -0.07 0.09 -16.11
N GLY A 395 0.16 1.39 -16.28
CA GLY A 395 -0.65 2.26 -17.13
C GLY A 395 -0.31 2.20 -18.62
N GLU A 396 0.86 1.67 -18.98
CA GLU A 396 1.34 1.63 -20.35
C GLU A 396 0.64 0.52 -21.13
N THR A 397 0.36 0.78 -22.39
CA THR A 397 -0.35 -0.14 -23.30
C THR A 397 0.50 -0.58 -24.48
N ASP A 398 1.74 -0.16 -24.52
CA ASP A 398 2.74 -0.49 -25.52
C ASP A 398 4.13 -0.59 -24.90
N SER A 399 5.12 -0.96 -25.69
CA SER A 399 6.54 -1.01 -25.31
C SER A 399 7.35 -0.41 -26.47
N GLY A 400 8.50 0.16 -26.16
CA GLY A 400 9.46 0.60 -27.17
C GLY A 400 9.95 -0.52 -28.09
N GLU A 401 10.95 -0.27 -28.90
CA GLU A 401 11.49 -1.32 -29.78
C GLU A 401 12.13 -2.48 -29.01
N CYS A 402 12.81 -2.21 -27.91
CA CYS A 402 13.29 -3.19 -26.92
C CYS A 402 14.06 -4.36 -27.52
N ILE A 403 15.03 -4.02 -28.39
CA ILE A 403 15.85 -4.95 -29.13
C ILE A 403 17.21 -5.14 -28.45
N TYR A 404 17.58 -6.41 -28.21
CA TYR A 404 18.78 -6.83 -27.52
C TYR A 404 19.46 -8.01 -28.27
N GLY A 405 20.50 -8.57 -27.68
CA GLY A 405 21.30 -9.62 -28.29
C GLY A 405 22.08 -9.12 -29.50
N ASP A 406 22.10 -9.88 -30.60
CA ASP A 406 22.63 -9.44 -31.90
C ASP A 406 21.55 -8.65 -32.65
N LYS A 407 21.64 -7.32 -32.56
CA LYS A 407 20.61 -6.39 -33.10
C LYS A 407 20.50 -6.45 -34.62
N ASP A 408 21.54 -6.85 -35.32
CA ASP A 408 21.59 -6.90 -36.78
C ASP A 408 21.17 -8.25 -37.35
N SER A 409 20.98 -9.25 -36.49
CA SER A 409 20.57 -10.59 -36.87
C SER A 409 19.21 -10.61 -37.57
N LYS A 410 19.10 -11.47 -38.58
CA LYS A 410 17.82 -11.80 -39.23
C LYS A 410 17.00 -12.83 -38.42
N LYS A 411 17.69 -13.66 -37.62
CA LYS A 411 17.03 -14.59 -36.69
C LYS A 411 16.60 -13.85 -35.45
N SER A 412 15.37 -14.04 -35.02
CA SER A 412 14.85 -13.34 -33.84
C SER A 412 14.07 -14.26 -32.92
N ILE A 413 14.16 -13.98 -31.62
CA ILE A 413 13.34 -14.57 -30.57
C ILE A 413 12.65 -13.45 -29.78
N VAL A 414 11.50 -13.76 -29.21
CA VAL A 414 10.73 -12.81 -28.39
C VAL A 414 10.62 -13.35 -26.98
N LEU A 415 10.92 -12.55 -25.97
CA LEU A 415 10.56 -12.80 -24.57
C LEU A 415 9.24 -12.10 -24.25
N TYR A 416 8.20 -12.86 -23.89
CA TYR A 416 6.84 -12.36 -23.72
C TYR A 416 6.22 -12.73 -22.36
N GLY A 417 5.75 -11.75 -21.61
CA GLY A 417 5.02 -11.99 -20.35
C GLY A 417 5.14 -10.87 -19.33
N ASP A 418 5.04 -11.23 -18.05
CA ASP A 418 5.15 -10.27 -16.95
C ASP A 418 6.59 -10.18 -16.39
N SER A 419 6.71 -9.69 -15.15
CA SER A 419 8.00 -9.59 -14.46
C SER A 419 8.70 -10.95 -14.25
N HIS A 420 7.93 -12.06 -14.25
CA HIS A 420 8.47 -13.41 -14.19
C HIS A 420 8.99 -13.91 -15.56
N ALA A 421 8.59 -13.30 -16.66
CA ALA A 421 9.31 -13.41 -17.92
C ALA A 421 10.57 -12.55 -17.89
N ALA A 422 10.48 -11.30 -17.45
CA ALA A 422 11.61 -10.39 -17.38
C ALA A 422 12.77 -10.91 -16.50
N GLN A 423 12.53 -11.74 -15.49
CA GLN A 423 13.59 -12.32 -14.67
C GLN A 423 14.53 -13.25 -15.46
N TRP A 424 14.08 -13.83 -16.58
CA TRP A 424 14.88 -14.68 -17.47
C TRP A 424 15.67 -13.87 -18.51
N PHE A 425 15.38 -12.58 -18.64
CA PHE A 425 16.03 -11.70 -19.61
C PHE A 425 17.56 -11.72 -19.53
N PRO A 426 18.23 -11.69 -18.34
CA PRO A 426 19.69 -11.68 -18.29
C PRO A 426 20.33 -12.90 -18.95
N ALA A 427 19.78 -14.09 -18.72
CA ALA A 427 20.26 -15.32 -19.34
C ALA A 427 19.96 -15.36 -20.85
N LEU A 428 18.75 -14.96 -21.25
CA LEU A 428 18.33 -14.98 -22.65
C LEU A 428 19.08 -13.95 -23.50
N GLU A 429 19.39 -12.76 -22.92
CA GLU A 429 20.14 -11.73 -23.63
C GLU A 429 21.57 -12.19 -23.96
N VAL A 430 22.24 -12.85 -22.99
CA VAL A 430 23.57 -13.43 -23.21
C VAL A 430 23.49 -14.55 -24.24
N LEU A 431 22.54 -15.47 -24.12
CA LEU A 431 22.35 -16.57 -25.09
C LEU A 431 22.07 -16.05 -26.50
N ALA A 432 21.18 -15.06 -26.62
CA ALA A 432 20.85 -14.48 -27.92
C ALA A 432 22.09 -13.85 -28.59
N ARG A 433 22.93 -13.16 -27.82
CA ARG A 433 24.19 -12.58 -28.32
C ARG A 433 25.18 -13.66 -28.73
N GLU A 434 25.41 -14.68 -27.90
CA GLU A 434 26.33 -15.78 -28.17
C GLU A 434 25.92 -16.62 -29.39
N ARG A 435 24.59 -16.73 -29.62
CA ARG A 435 24.03 -17.55 -30.73
C ARG A 435 23.66 -16.73 -31.97
N GLY A 436 23.97 -15.42 -31.99
CA GLY A 436 23.68 -14.56 -33.13
C GLY A 436 22.17 -14.35 -33.38
N TYR A 437 21.37 -14.19 -32.31
CA TYR A 437 19.94 -13.92 -32.39
C TYR A 437 19.60 -12.51 -31.89
N LYS A 438 18.65 -11.90 -32.53
CA LYS A 438 17.96 -10.71 -32.03
C LYS A 438 16.96 -11.11 -30.96
N LEU A 439 17.05 -10.55 -29.75
CA LEU A 439 16.08 -10.71 -28.68
C LEU A 439 15.18 -9.47 -28.59
N VAL A 440 13.88 -9.65 -28.72
CA VAL A 440 12.89 -8.59 -28.49
C VAL A 440 12.19 -8.85 -27.16
N SER A 441 12.27 -7.88 -26.23
CA SER A 441 11.59 -7.98 -24.93
C SER A 441 10.20 -7.34 -25.00
N LEU A 442 9.16 -8.12 -24.77
CA LEU A 442 7.78 -7.69 -24.60
C LEU A 442 7.33 -8.10 -23.19
N THR A 443 7.68 -7.28 -22.21
CA THR A 443 7.37 -7.58 -20.80
C THR A 443 6.65 -6.42 -20.13
N LYS A 444 5.66 -6.75 -19.27
CA LYS A 444 4.85 -5.75 -18.58
C LYS A 444 4.54 -6.16 -17.14
N SER A 445 4.65 -5.20 -16.23
CA SER A 445 4.35 -5.37 -14.80
C SER A 445 2.98 -6.01 -14.56
N ALA A 446 2.97 -7.15 -13.86
CA ALA A 446 1.79 -7.89 -13.44
C ALA A 446 0.79 -8.26 -14.56
N CYS A 447 1.22 -8.26 -15.82
CA CYS A 447 0.41 -8.63 -16.97
C CYS A 447 0.90 -9.96 -17.54
N PRO A 448 0.29 -11.09 -17.16
CA PRO A 448 0.74 -12.40 -17.62
C PRO A 448 0.62 -12.53 -19.14
N SER A 449 1.51 -13.33 -19.75
CA SER A 449 1.40 -13.71 -21.15
C SER A 449 0.09 -14.46 -21.42
N VAL A 450 -0.37 -15.22 -20.44
CA VAL A 450 -1.63 -15.97 -20.49
C VAL A 450 -2.82 -15.01 -20.59
N ASP A 451 -3.69 -15.23 -21.56
CA ASP A 451 -4.85 -14.37 -21.80
C ASP A 451 -5.95 -14.61 -20.78
N VAL A 452 -5.77 -14.07 -19.58
CA VAL A 452 -6.72 -14.15 -18.48
C VAL A 452 -7.17 -12.75 -18.05
N PRO A 453 -8.47 -12.55 -17.80
CA PRO A 453 -8.94 -11.35 -17.13
C PRO A 453 -8.50 -11.38 -15.66
N ARG A 454 -8.11 -10.23 -15.15
CA ARG A 454 -7.71 -10.04 -13.76
C ARG A 454 -8.54 -8.94 -13.11
N ALA A 455 -8.77 -9.04 -11.81
CA ALA A 455 -9.37 -7.96 -11.06
C ALA A 455 -8.45 -6.72 -11.06
N ASP A 456 -9.03 -5.55 -11.18
CA ASP A 456 -8.31 -4.30 -10.97
C ASP A 456 -7.79 -4.21 -9.54
N GLN A 457 -6.53 -3.87 -9.36
CA GLN A 457 -5.89 -3.77 -8.05
C GLN A 457 -4.93 -2.59 -8.01
N GLY A 458 -5.19 -1.62 -7.14
CA GLY A 458 -4.33 -0.44 -7.03
C GLY A 458 -4.12 0.26 -8.37
N ALA A 459 -2.87 0.41 -8.77
CA ALA A 459 -2.49 0.99 -10.07
C ALA A 459 -2.71 0.05 -11.26
N PHE A 460 -2.83 -1.27 -11.02
CA PHE A 460 -3.10 -2.24 -12.07
C PHE A 460 -4.54 -2.14 -12.55
N LYS A 461 -4.73 -1.97 -13.87
CA LYS A 461 -6.02 -2.03 -14.54
C LYS A 461 -6.00 -3.10 -15.63
N ASN A 462 -6.95 -4.03 -15.55
CA ASN A 462 -7.02 -5.15 -16.50
C ASN A 462 -7.10 -4.67 -17.96
N VAL A 463 -7.83 -3.60 -18.22
CA VAL A 463 -7.96 -3.01 -19.57
C VAL A 463 -6.61 -2.56 -20.16
N HIS A 464 -5.66 -2.10 -19.33
CA HIS A 464 -4.32 -1.74 -19.81
C HIS A 464 -3.49 -2.99 -20.11
N CYS A 465 -3.67 -4.05 -19.35
CA CYS A 465 -3.03 -5.35 -19.62
C CYS A 465 -3.58 -5.98 -20.92
N GLU A 466 -4.90 -5.96 -21.14
CA GLU A 466 -5.53 -6.46 -22.36
C GLU A 466 -5.00 -5.71 -23.60
N LYS A 467 -5.05 -4.38 -23.59
CA LYS A 467 -4.53 -3.56 -24.70
C LYS A 467 -3.04 -3.82 -24.97
N TRP A 468 -2.26 -3.98 -23.90
CA TRP A 468 -0.84 -4.29 -24.05
C TRP A 468 -0.61 -5.70 -24.62
N ARG A 469 -1.41 -6.71 -24.23
CA ARG A 469 -1.35 -8.04 -24.84
C ARG A 469 -1.68 -7.99 -26.34
N ASP A 470 -2.71 -7.25 -26.72
CA ASP A 470 -3.07 -7.04 -28.14
C ASP A 470 -1.91 -6.42 -28.90
N TYR A 471 -1.30 -5.35 -28.35
CA TYR A 471 -0.10 -4.75 -28.92
C TYR A 471 1.06 -5.74 -29.05
N ALA A 472 1.32 -6.55 -28.02
CA ALA A 472 2.42 -7.51 -28.02
C ALA A 472 2.20 -8.62 -29.07
N ILE A 473 1.00 -9.15 -29.20
CA ILE A 473 0.63 -10.14 -30.22
C ILE A 473 0.76 -9.55 -31.63
N ASP A 474 0.29 -8.32 -31.88
CA ASP A 474 0.45 -7.63 -33.17
C ASP A 474 1.92 -7.43 -33.53
N ARG A 475 2.75 -7.14 -32.54
CA ARG A 475 4.18 -7.01 -32.74
C ARG A 475 4.85 -8.34 -33.06
N ILE A 476 4.51 -9.42 -32.36
CA ILE A 476 4.98 -10.78 -32.66
C ILE A 476 4.59 -11.17 -34.09
N LYS A 477 3.36 -10.86 -34.50
CA LYS A 477 2.86 -11.09 -35.87
C LYS A 477 3.69 -10.37 -36.95
N LYS A 478 4.15 -9.14 -36.67
CA LYS A 478 5.00 -8.36 -37.60
C LYS A 478 6.43 -8.89 -37.63
N LEU A 479 6.95 -9.33 -36.48
CA LEU A 479 8.35 -9.80 -36.35
C LEU A 479 8.55 -11.20 -36.94
N ARG A 480 7.53 -12.06 -36.89
CA ARG A 480 7.64 -13.48 -37.28
C ARG A 480 8.90 -14.14 -36.67
N PRO A 481 9.05 -14.14 -35.33
CA PRO A 481 10.24 -14.66 -34.71
C PRO A 481 10.32 -16.20 -34.86
N GLU A 482 11.52 -16.75 -34.79
CA GLU A 482 11.72 -18.21 -34.74
C GLU A 482 11.07 -18.80 -33.48
N ALA A 483 11.15 -18.09 -32.34
CA ALA A 483 10.51 -18.53 -31.10
C ALA A 483 9.88 -17.38 -30.31
N VAL A 484 8.76 -17.70 -29.64
CA VAL A 484 8.20 -16.90 -28.55
C VAL A 484 8.44 -17.65 -27.24
N ILE A 485 9.30 -17.10 -26.39
CA ILE A 485 9.64 -17.63 -25.07
C ILE A 485 8.80 -16.89 -24.04
N MET A 486 7.98 -17.61 -23.29
CA MET A 486 6.99 -17.05 -22.37
C MET A 486 7.24 -17.50 -20.94
N SER A 487 6.93 -16.63 -19.99
CA SER A 487 6.78 -16.97 -18.58
C SER A 487 5.83 -15.99 -17.92
N SER A 488 5.21 -16.39 -16.80
CA SER A 488 4.31 -15.53 -16.05
C SER A 488 4.23 -15.96 -14.60
N PHE A 489 3.98 -15.01 -13.73
CA PHE A 489 3.62 -15.26 -12.35
C PHE A 489 2.35 -16.11 -12.27
N GLN A 490 2.43 -17.27 -11.64
CA GLN A 490 1.34 -18.26 -11.63
C GLN A 490 0.52 -18.26 -10.32
N TYR A 491 0.79 -17.34 -9.41
CA TYR A 491 0.11 -17.25 -8.12
C TYR A 491 -0.95 -16.14 -8.07
N PHE A 492 -1.44 -15.70 -9.22
CA PHE A 492 -2.60 -14.82 -9.31
C PHE A 492 -3.88 -15.57 -8.93
N SER A 493 -4.82 -14.86 -8.30
CA SER A 493 -6.14 -15.38 -8.02
C SER A 493 -7.11 -15.09 -9.15
N ALA A 494 -7.98 -16.05 -9.45
CA ALA A 494 -9.07 -15.86 -10.40
C ALA A 494 -10.07 -14.81 -9.88
N PRO A 495 -10.62 -13.95 -10.76
CA PRO A 495 -11.73 -13.08 -10.40
C PRO A 495 -12.96 -13.89 -9.98
N ASN A 496 -13.88 -13.24 -9.24
CA ASN A 496 -15.15 -13.84 -8.87
C ASN A 496 -15.92 -14.31 -10.11
N GLY A 497 -16.55 -15.48 -10.02
CA GLY A 497 -17.33 -16.08 -11.11
C GLY A 497 -16.64 -17.20 -11.88
N TYR A 498 -15.36 -17.45 -11.63
CA TYR A 498 -14.67 -18.61 -12.20
C TYR A 498 -14.82 -19.86 -11.30
N PRO A 499 -15.04 -21.06 -11.90
CA PRO A 499 -15.22 -22.29 -11.13
C PRO A 499 -13.99 -22.72 -10.34
N SER A 500 -12.78 -22.41 -10.83
CA SER A 500 -11.50 -22.65 -10.17
C SER A 500 -10.37 -21.83 -10.81
N GLU A 501 -9.30 -21.60 -10.06
CA GLU A 501 -8.06 -20.94 -10.55
C GLU A 501 -7.45 -21.74 -11.70
N THR A 502 -7.44 -23.07 -11.60
CA THR A 502 -6.91 -23.95 -12.66
C THR A 502 -7.68 -23.80 -13.98
N LYS A 503 -9.02 -23.78 -13.93
CA LYS A 503 -9.82 -23.62 -15.14
C LYS A 503 -9.61 -22.24 -15.76
N TRP A 504 -9.63 -21.18 -14.94
CA TRP A 504 -9.38 -19.82 -15.38
C TRP A 504 -8.04 -19.67 -16.11
N TRP A 505 -6.97 -20.25 -15.54
CA TRP A 505 -5.65 -20.21 -16.14
C TRP A 505 -5.54 -21.03 -17.41
N ASN A 506 -6.08 -22.26 -17.42
CA ASN A 506 -6.05 -23.13 -18.59
C ASN A 506 -6.82 -22.54 -19.78
N ASP A 507 -8.02 -21.97 -19.54
CA ASP A 507 -8.79 -21.30 -20.58
C ASP A 507 -8.00 -20.12 -21.20
N GLY A 508 -7.24 -19.39 -20.38
CA GLY A 508 -6.34 -18.35 -20.84
C GLY A 508 -5.16 -18.87 -21.67
N GLN A 509 -4.57 -20.00 -21.27
CA GLN A 509 -3.50 -20.65 -22.05
C GLN A 509 -4.02 -21.11 -23.44
N VAL A 510 -5.24 -21.64 -23.52
CA VAL A 510 -5.87 -22.01 -24.79
C VAL A 510 -6.05 -20.80 -25.70
N ARG A 511 -6.51 -19.66 -25.16
CA ARG A 511 -6.64 -18.42 -25.95
C ARG A 511 -5.28 -17.90 -26.43
N LEU A 512 -4.28 -17.90 -25.56
CA LEU A 512 -2.91 -17.50 -25.91
C LEU A 512 -2.35 -18.39 -27.04
N LEU A 513 -2.47 -19.72 -26.93
CA LEU A 513 -1.98 -20.64 -27.94
C LEU A 513 -2.67 -20.39 -29.30
N LYS A 514 -3.97 -20.12 -29.28
CA LYS A 514 -4.72 -19.74 -30.49
C LYS A 514 -4.20 -18.44 -31.11
N SER A 515 -3.88 -17.44 -30.31
CA SER A 515 -3.35 -16.15 -30.77
C SER A 515 -1.95 -16.25 -31.37
N LEU A 516 -1.13 -17.19 -30.90
CA LEU A 516 0.24 -17.40 -31.39
C LEU A 516 0.35 -18.34 -32.59
N ARG A 517 -0.71 -19.08 -32.90
CA ARG A 517 -0.70 -20.10 -33.95
C ARG A 517 -0.24 -19.56 -35.30
N GLY A 518 0.85 -20.13 -35.85
CA GLY A 518 1.42 -19.73 -37.13
C GLY A 518 2.16 -18.38 -37.11
N LEU A 519 2.46 -17.83 -35.93
CA LEU A 519 3.26 -16.59 -35.81
C LEU A 519 4.74 -16.88 -35.57
N SER A 520 5.11 -18.06 -35.05
CA SER A 520 6.48 -18.52 -34.83
C SER A 520 6.54 -20.04 -34.93
N ASP A 521 7.74 -20.57 -35.11
CA ASP A 521 7.97 -22.03 -35.21
C ASP A 521 7.91 -22.69 -33.83
N HIS A 522 8.39 -21.99 -32.80
CA HIS A 522 8.45 -22.49 -31.42
C HIS A 522 7.65 -21.61 -30.44
N HIS A 523 6.82 -22.26 -29.61
CA HIS A 523 6.08 -21.65 -28.51
C HIS A 523 6.56 -22.22 -27.16
N VAL A 524 7.65 -21.66 -26.63
CA VAL A 524 8.28 -22.14 -25.40
C VAL A 524 7.66 -21.47 -24.18
N TYR A 525 7.20 -22.27 -23.23
CA TYR A 525 6.67 -21.76 -21.96
C TYR A 525 7.54 -22.23 -20.79
N ILE A 526 8.24 -21.30 -20.15
CA ILE A 526 8.99 -21.52 -18.92
C ILE A 526 8.01 -21.40 -17.75
N SER A 527 7.85 -22.49 -17.00
CA SER A 527 7.04 -22.49 -15.77
C SER A 527 7.59 -21.47 -14.77
N ASP A 528 6.69 -20.95 -13.93
CA ASP A 528 7.11 -20.03 -12.88
C ASP A 528 8.06 -20.67 -11.87
N THR A 529 8.93 -19.87 -11.31
CA THR A 529 9.87 -20.30 -10.25
C THR A 529 9.13 -20.53 -8.93
N PRO A 530 9.59 -21.44 -8.07
CA PRO A 530 9.02 -21.64 -6.75
C PRO A 530 9.02 -20.33 -5.96
N ARG A 531 7.85 -19.91 -5.48
CA ARG A 531 7.71 -18.63 -4.76
C ARG A 531 8.24 -18.76 -3.32
N PRO A 532 9.17 -17.90 -2.87
CA PRO A 532 9.55 -17.83 -1.47
C PRO A 532 8.38 -17.37 -0.61
N LEU A 533 8.34 -17.86 0.64
CA LEU A 533 7.29 -17.49 1.60
C LEU A 533 7.53 -16.12 2.25
N ARG A 534 8.66 -15.49 1.95
CA ARG A 534 9.14 -14.22 2.53
C ARG A 534 10.14 -13.54 1.59
N ASP A 535 10.40 -12.28 1.81
CA ASP A 535 11.48 -11.55 1.15
C ASP A 535 12.83 -12.15 1.56
N ILE A 536 13.58 -12.68 0.59
CA ILE A 536 14.80 -13.43 0.87
C ILE A 536 15.95 -12.54 1.33
N PRO A 537 16.25 -11.38 0.74
CA PRO A 537 17.25 -10.46 1.25
C PRO A 537 17.02 -10.07 2.72
N ASN A 538 15.80 -9.69 3.07
CA ASN A 538 15.42 -9.36 4.45
C ASN A 538 15.53 -10.57 5.39
N CYS A 539 15.18 -11.75 4.92
CA CYS A 539 15.32 -12.98 5.69
C CYS A 539 16.79 -13.27 5.99
N LEU A 540 17.65 -13.27 4.98
CA LEU A 540 19.09 -13.55 5.11
C LEU A 540 19.82 -12.53 5.97
N ALA A 541 19.35 -11.26 5.95
CA ALA A 541 19.91 -10.21 6.81
C ALA A 541 19.54 -10.36 8.29
N SER A 542 18.55 -11.20 8.63
CA SER A 542 18.02 -11.32 10.00
C SER A 542 18.06 -12.74 10.57
N LYS A 543 18.13 -13.77 9.72
CA LYS A 543 18.01 -15.18 10.11
C LYS A 543 19.13 -16.03 9.51
N ASP A 544 19.20 -17.30 9.95
CA ASP A 544 20.05 -18.30 9.33
C ASP A 544 19.53 -18.72 7.94
N VAL A 545 20.39 -19.28 7.11
CA VAL A 545 20.09 -19.70 5.73
C VAL A 545 18.92 -20.66 5.67
N TYR A 546 18.88 -21.64 6.56
CA TYR A 546 17.86 -22.72 6.53
C TYR A 546 16.46 -22.17 6.80
N SER A 547 16.35 -21.17 7.68
CA SER A 547 15.10 -20.46 7.97
C SER A 547 14.58 -19.66 6.77
N CYS A 548 15.42 -19.37 5.78
CA CYS A 548 15.08 -18.62 4.57
C CYS A 548 14.77 -19.53 3.38
N ASN A 549 15.06 -20.82 3.46
CA ASN A 549 14.69 -21.77 2.43
C ASN A 549 13.18 -21.85 2.26
N THR A 550 12.74 -22.12 1.04
CA THR A 550 11.31 -22.27 0.75
C THR A 550 10.95 -23.72 0.44
N THR A 551 9.68 -24.05 0.59
CA THR A 551 9.17 -25.36 0.24
C THR A 551 8.89 -25.41 -1.25
N LYS A 552 9.22 -26.55 -1.89
CA LYS A 552 8.87 -26.81 -3.28
C LYS A 552 7.35 -26.78 -3.44
N LYS A 553 6.83 -25.90 -4.29
CA LYS A 553 5.44 -25.91 -4.73
C LYS A 553 5.40 -26.34 -6.19
N THR A 554 4.46 -27.20 -6.53
CA THR A 554 4.22 -27.60 -7.91
C THR A 554 3.64 -26.42 -8.67
N PRO A 555 4.27 -25.96 -9.76
CA PRO A 555 3.70 -24.91 -10.60
C PRO A 555 2.37 -25.35 -11.23
N VAL A 556 1.59 -24.38 -11.67
CA VAL A 556 0.35 -24.65 -12.40
C VAL A 556 0.69 -25.41 -13.69
N LYS A 557 -0.07 -26.45 -13.99
CA LYS A 557 0.14 -27.29 -15.18
C LYS A 557 0.01 -26.47 -16.46
N ILE A 558 1.05 -26.53 -17.29
CA ILE A 558 1.03 -25.96 -18.63
C ILE A 558 0.29 -26.95 -19.55
N ILE A 559 -0.66 -26.46 -20.34
CA ILE A 559 -1.43 -27.28 -21.29
C ILE A 559 -0.56 -27.81 -22.43
N ASP A 560 -1.03 -28.83 -23.12
CA ASP A 560 -0.38 -29.34 -24.32
C ASP A 560 -0.50 -28.33 -25.48
N GLY A 561 0.51 -28.31 -26.34
CA GLY A 561 0.65 -27.32 -27.43
C GLY A 561 1.73 -26.28 -27.17
N PHE A 562 2.21 -26.14 -25.90
CA PHE A 562 3.43 -25.41 -25.58
C PHE A 562 4.62 -26.36 -25.39
N GLU A 563 5.78 -25.91 -25.78
CA GLU A 563 7.07 -26.54 -25.45
C GLU A 563 7.45 -26.14 -24.02
N LYS A 564 7.32 -27.09 -23.10
CA LYS A 564 7.40 -26.83 -21.66
C LYS A 564 8.85 -26.89 -21.17
N ILE A 565 9.25 -25.89 -20.34
CA ILE A 565 10.48 -25.90 -19.55
C ILE A 565 10.09 -25.70 -18.08
N ASP A 566 10.48 -26.62 -17.21
CA ASP A 566 10.30 -26.51 -15.76
C ASP A 566 11.64 -26.21 -15.09
N PRO A 567 11.85 -24.99 -14.56
CA PRO A 567 13.09 -24.63 -13.88
C PRO A 567 13.15 -25.14 -12.43
N THR A 568 12.08 -25.73 -11.92
CA THR A 568 12.03 -26.17 -10.51
C THR A 568 13.15 -27.14 -10.14
N PRO A 569 13.53 -28.15 -10.98
CA PRO A 569 14.65 -29.03 -10.67
C PRO A 569 16.02 -28.33 -10.61
N TRP A 570 16.16 -27.18 -11.27
CA TRP A 570 17.41 -26.41 -11.25
C TRP A 570 17.59 -25.61 -9.96
N LEU A 571 16.47 -25.26 -9.34
CA LEU A 571 16.40 -24.41 -8.14
C LEU A 571 16.16 -25.19 -6.85
N CYS A 572 15.59 -26.39 -6.94
CA CYS A 572 15.08 -27.11 -5.78
C CYS A 572 15.37 -28.61 -5.88
N THR A 573 15.85 -29.18 -4.77
CA THR A 573 15.81 -30.63 -4.53
C THR A 573 14.56 -30.95 -3.68
N ASN A 574 14.73 -31.23 -2.38
CA ASN A 574 13.63 -31.36 -1.43
C ASN A 574 13.09 -29.99 -0.96
N GLN A 575 13.99 -29.02 -0.84
CA GLN A 575 13.71 -27.62 -0.54
C GLN A 575 14.37 -26.73 -1.59
N CYS A 576 13.91 -25.51 -1.71
CA CYS A 576 14.50 -24.50 -2.55
C CYS A 576 15.38 -23.61 -1.69
N PRO A 577 16.71 -23.65 -1.85
CA PRO A 577 17.63 -22.90 -1.02
C PRO A 577 17.53 -21.40 -1.28
N ALA A 578 17.77 -20.60 -0.25
CA ALA A 578 17.86 -19.14 -0.37
C ALA A 578 19.20 -18.71 -1.00
N ILE A 579 20.25 -19.51 -0.81
CA ILE A 579 21.59 -19.35 -1.39
C ILE A 579 21.94 -20.65 -2.11
N GLN A 580 22.40 -20.55 -3.35
CA GLN A 580 22.87 -21.68 -4.16
C GLN A 580 24.20 -21.29 -4.82
N ASP A 581 25.19 -22.16 -4.81
CA ASP A 581 26.49 -21.98 -5.47
C ASP A 581 27.14 -20.59 -5.25
N GLY A 582 26.94 -20.00 -4.04
CA GLY A 582 27.53 -18.74 -3.66
C GLY A 582 26.74 -17.50 -4.09
N TYR A 583 25.54 -17.62 -4.65
CA TYR A 583 24.65 -16.51 -4.97
C TYR A 583 23.30 -16.60 -4.24
N VAL A 584 22.68 -15.45 -4.01
CA VAL A 584 21.31 -15.36 -3.47
C VAL A 584 20.32 -15.64 -4.59
N VAL A 585 19.47 -16.65 -4.42
CA VAL A 585 18.56 -17.12 -5.48
C VAL A 585 17.48 -16.10 -5.82
N TYR A 586 16.90 -15.44 -4.83
CA TYR A 586 15.80 -14.50 -5.05
C TYR A 586 16.21 -13.08 -4.64
N ARG A 587 15.89 -12.09 -5.49
CA ARG A 587 16.12 -10.66 -5.21
C ARG A 587 15.05 -10.02 -4.31
N ASP A 588 13.91 -10.68 -4.17
CA ASP A 588 12.75 -10.22 -3.39
C ASP A 588 11.87 -11.41 -2.94
N GLY A 589 10.57 -11.20 -2.74
CA GLY A 589 9.61 -12.23 -2.32
C GLY A 589 9.05 -13.10 -3.45
N SER A 590 9.49 -12.92 -4.72
CA SER A 590 8.94 -13.68 -5.85
C SER A 590 9.90 -13.90 -7.02
N HIS A 591 10.80 -12.95 -7.30
CA HIS A 591 11.67 -12.98 -8.48
C HIS A 591 13.06 -13.57 -8.18
N ILE A 592 13.60 -14.37 -9.10
CA ILE A 592 15.02 -14.75 -9.03
C ILE A 592 15.92 -13.53 -9.26
N SER A 593 17.11 -13.56 -8.66
CA SER A 593 18.12 -12.53 -8.85
C SER A 593 18.74 -12.59 -10.25
N VAL A 594 19.36 -11.48 -10.68
CA VAL A 594 20.15 -11.47 -11.93
C VAL A 594 21.28 -12.50 -11.88
N ALA A 595 21.94 -12.63 -10.73
CA ALA A 595 22.99 -13.63 -10.52
C ALA A 595 22.45 -15.05 -10.69
N ALA A 596 21.28 -15.38 -10.13
CA ALA A 596 20.64 -16.66 -10.30
C ALA A 596 20.25 -16.93 -11.75
N ALA A 597 19.65 -15.96 -12.44
CA ALA A 597 19.29 -16.10 -13.85
C ALA A 597 20.52 -16.41 -14.73
N LEU A 598 21.62 -15.70 -14.51
CA LEU A 598 22.88 -15.92 -15.23
C LEU A 598 23.52 -17.28 -14.88
N ALA A 599 23.48 -17.69 -13.61
CA ALA A 599 24.00 -19.01 -13.18
C ALA A 599 23.19 -20.18 -13.78
N LEU A 600 21.90 -19.98 -14.03
CA LEU A 600 21.01 -20.95 -14.67
C LEU A 600 21.07 -20.93 -16.21
N LYS A 601 21.89 -20.05 -16.83
CA LYS A 601 22.03 -19.95 -18.28
C LYS A 601 22.35 -21.30 -18.94
N PRO A 602 23.29 -22.13 -18.43
CA PRO A 602 23.63 -23.42 -19.08
C PRO A 602 22.43 -24.39 -19.10
N GLN A 603 21.66 -24.46 -18.02
CA GLN A 603 20.48 -25.32 -17.95
C GLN A 603 19.38 -24.82 -18.88
N LEU A 604 19.17 -23.50 -18.94
CA LEU A 604 18.21 -22.87 -19.85
C LEU A 604 18.62 -23.11 -21.30
N GLU A 605 19.90 -22.96 -21.64
CA GLU A 605 20.43 -23.22 -22.98
C GLU A 605 20.21 -24.69 -23.40
N ALA A 606 20.58 -25.62 -22.54
CA ALA A 606 20.38 -27.05 -22.81
C ALA A 606 18.91 -27.39 -23.03
N ALA A 607 18.01 -26.78 -22.24
CA ALA A 607 16.56 -26.96 -22.39
C ALA A 607 16.03 -26.37 -23.70
N LEU A 608 16.51 -25.21 -24.14
CA LEU A 608 16.12 -24.56 -25.40
C LEU A 608 16.68 -25.33 -26.62
N LEU A 609 17.95 -25.80 -26.57
CA LEU A 609 18.51 -26.65 -27.60
C LEU A 609 17.74 -27.96 -27.76
N ALA A 610 17.29 -28.57 -26.67
CA ALA A 610 16.46 -29.79 -26.69
C ALA A 610 15.08 -29.55 -27.35
N LYS A 611 14.65 -28.28 -27.53
CA LYS A 611 13.46 -27.88 -28.29
C LYS A 611 13.77 -27.45 -29.73
N GLY A 612 15.01 -27.56 -30.17
CA GLY A 612 15.42 -27.19 -31.52
C GLY A 612 15.80 -25.74 -31.73
N LEU A 613 15.79 -24.92 -30.65
CA LEU A 613 16.21 -23.53 -30.69
C LEU A 613 17.74 -23.41 -30.64
N PHE A 614 18.27 -22.36 -31.32
CA PHE A 614 19.74 -22.08 -31.36
C PHE A 614 20.58 -23.17 -32.07
N SER A 615 19.92 -24.04 -32.86
CA SER A 615 20.60 -25.04 -33.66
C SER A 615 21.26 -24.46 -34.94
#